data_657323ce48dc87a426cfdc693098bf12
#
_entry.id   657323ce48dc87a426cfdc693098bf12
#
_cell.length_a   1.000
_cell.length_b   1.000
_cell.length_c   1.000
_cell.angle_alpha   90.00
_cell.angle_beta   90.00
_cell.angle_gamma   90.00
#
_symmetry.space_group_name_H-M   'P 1'
#
loop_
_entity.id
_entity.type
_entity.pdbx_description
1 polymer ?
#
loop_
_entity_poly.entity_id
_entity_poly.type
_entity_poly.pdbx_seq_one_letter_code
_entity_poly.pdbx_strand_id
1 'polypeptide(L)'
;MNFKKLIYIKILIFFFSSFTSANAKVVYLDLDFIVKNSIARKKLFKDMNNLQLDENKKFDKEFQNLKKVETKIISQKKMITTDAYDIKIKEFKNNVEDFNKKRKSYLSEFNKKKDLYISELIKQINLILSNYSEKNSITLIMHRKDIIIGKTELDITKDILILVDDKINNIIIK
;
A
#
# COMPACT_ATOMS: atom_id res chain seq x y z
N MET A 1 16.93 71.95 8.47
CA MET A 1 16.81 70.48 8.71
C MET A 1 17.74 69.81 7.73
N ASN A 2 18.82 69.12 8.19
CA ASN A 2 19.93 68.68 7.34
C ASN A 2 19.48 67.60 6.33
N PHE A 3 19.64 67.86 5.07
CA PHE A 3 19.29 66.98 3.94
C PHE A 3 19.84 65.54 4.12
N LYS A 4 21.01 65.38 4.72
CA LYS A 4 21.59 64.08 5.08
C LYS A 4 20.76 63.29 6.11
N LYS A 5 20.14 63.96 7.10
CA LYS A 5 19.25 63.26 8.08
C LYS A 5 17.96 62.74 7.43
N LEU A 6 17.44 63.46 6.40
CA LEU A 6 16.25 63.04 5.70
C LEU A 6 16.49 61.77 4.82
N ILE A 7 17.71 61.63 4.28
CA ILE A 7 18.11 60.45 3.50
C ILE A 7 18.25 59.24 4.42
N TYR A 8 18.85 59.38 5.60
CA TYR A 8 18.96 58.26 6.56
C TYR A 8 17.59 57.79 7.07
N ILE A 9 16.66 58.71 7.28
CA ILE A 9 15.29 58.37 7.69
C ILE A 9 14.57 57.58 6.57
N LYS A 10 14.70 57.96 5.32
CA LYS A 10 14.12 57.23 4.20
C LYS A 10 14.74 55.81 4.01
N ILE A 11 16.05 55.68 4.21
CA ILE A 11 16.74 54.39 4.16
C ILE A 11 16.30 53.50 5.33
N LEU A 12 16.13 54.06 6.53
CA LEU A 12 15.68 53.32 7.69
C LEU A 12 14.23 52.82 7.53
N ILE A 13 13.34 53.66 6.96
CA ILE A 13 11.95 53.29 6.68
C ILE A 13 11.87 52.20 5.58
N PHE A 14 12.73 52.24 4.58
CA PHE A 14 12.80 51.23 3.50
C PHE A 14 13.28 49.86 4.03
N PHE A 15 14.17 49.86 5.05
CA PHE A 15 14.67 48.60 5.64
C PHE A 15 13.65 47.96 6.60
N PHE A 16 12.68 48.72 7.13
CA PHE A 16 11.67 48.22 8.08
C PHE A 16 10.43 47.66 7.36
N SER A 17 10.22 47.91 6.06
CA SER A 17 9.06 47.46 5.29
C SER A 17 9.21 46.02 4.72
N SER A 18 10.35 45.34 4.97
CA SER A 18 10.62 44.00 4.42
C SER A 18 10.28 42.84 5.39
N PHE A 19 9.63 43.11 6.52
CA PHE A 19 9.08 42.03 7.36
C PHE A 19 7.77 41.54 6.77
N THR A 20 7.85 40.78 5.69
CA THR A 20 6.74 39.94 5.26
C THR A 20 6.58 38.83 6.28
N SER A 21 5.54 38.91 7.10
CA SER A 21 5.11 37.78 7.92
C SER A 21 4.85 36.59 6.99
N ALA A 22 5.77 35.64 6.97
CA ALA A 22 5.55 34.39 6.29
C ALA A 22 4.44 33.65 7.04
N ASN A 23 3.18 33.84 6.63
CA ASN A 23 2.07 33.07 7.15
C ASN A 23 2.29 31.61 6.77
N ALA A 24 2.61 30.77 7.76
CA ALA A 24 2.74 29.35 7.56
C ALA A 24 1.38 28.78 7.09
N LYS A 25 1.33 28.29 5.85
CA LYS A 25 0.13 27.64 5.30
C LYS A 25 0.10 26.21 5.79
N VAL A 26 -0.83 25.91 6.70
CA VAL A 26 -1.05 24.56 7.24
C VAL A 26 -2.32 23.99 6.60
N VAL A 27 -2.23 22.78 6.10
CA VAL A 27 -3.36 22.05 5.52
C VAL A 27 -3.41 20.63 6.10
N TYR A 28 -4.49 19.89 5.82
CA TYR A 28 -4.58 18.50 6.23
C TYR A 28 -5.18 17.62 5.13
N LEU A 29 -4.94 16.32 5.25
CA LEU A 29 -5.51 15.32 4.36
C LEU A 29 -5.77 13.99 5.09
N ASP A 30 -6.68 13.20 4.52
CA ASP A 30 -6.92 11.81 4.89
C ASP A 30 -6.15 10.88 3.94
N LEU A 31 -4.92 10.52 4.35
CA LEU A 31 -4.06 9.64 3.56
C LEU A 31 -4.69 8.25 3.39
N ASP A 32 -5.32 7.72 4.44
CA ASP A 32 -5.97 6.40 4.40
C ASP A 32 -7.11 6.39 3.39
N PHE A 33 -7.90 7.48 3.35
CA PHE A 33 -8.95 7.66 2.34
C PHE A 33 -8.36 7.70 0.93
N ILE A 34 -7.29 8.47 0.70
CA ILE A 34 -6.62 8.57 -0.61
C ILE A 34 -6.12 7.19 -1.04
N VAL A 35 -5.35 6.51 -0.19
CA VAL A 35 -4.85 5.17 -0.49
C VAL A 35 -6.00 4.22 -0.81
N LYS A 36 -7.05 4.19 0.02
CA LYS A 36 -8.21 3.28 -0.12
C LYS A 36 -9.00 3.53 -1.40
N ASN A 37 -9.15 4.77 -1.83
CA ASN A 37 -10.04 5.16 -2.92
C ASN A 37 -9.34 5.37 -4.26
N SER A 38 -8.00 5.43 -4.30
CA SER A 38 -7.24 5.62 -5.54
C SER A 38 -7.51 4.50 -6.57
N ILE A 39 -7.54 4.88 -7.84
CA ILE A 39 -7.71 3.97 -8.98
C ILE A 39 -6.58 2.94 -8.99
N ALA A 40 -5.34 3.37 -8.73
CA ALA A 40 -4.17 2.51 -8.69
C ALA A 40 -4.33 1.37 -7.67
N ARG A 41 -4.81 1.68 -6.44
CA ARG A 41 -5.06 0.64 -5.44
C ARG A 41 -6.19 -0.30 -5.85
N LYS A 42 -7.30 0.24 -6.35
CA LYS A 42 -8.45 -0.59 -6.77
C LYS A 42 -8.04 -1.58 -7.85
N LYS A 43 -7.25 -1.14 -8.83
CA LYS A 43 -6.70 -1.99 -9.88
C LYS A 43 -5.76 -3.04 -9.31
N LEU A 44 -4.79 -2.62 -8.50
CA LEU A 44 -3.86 -3.53 -7.83
C LEU A 44 -4.59 -4.66 -7.08
N PHE A 45 -5.60 -4.31 -6.27
CA PHE A 45 -6.35 -5.30 -5.50
C PHE A 45 -7.18 -6.24 -6.37
N LYS A 46 -7.73 -5.75 -7.48
CA LYS A 46 -8.41 -6.59 -8.47
C LYS A 46 -7.44 -7.62 -9.07
N ASP A 47 -6.26 -7.18 -9.48
CA ASP A 47 -5.26 -8.05 -10.09
C ASP A 47 -4.72 -9.08 -9.08
N MET A 48 -4.46 -8.65 -7.83
CA MET A 48 -4.07 -9.56 -6.76
C MET A 48 -5.15 -10.59 -6.43
N ASN A 49 -6.43 -10.18 -6.38
CA ASN A 49 -7.53 -11.11 -6.16
C ASN A 49 -7.61 -12.16 -7.28
N ASN A 50 -7.42 -11.77 -8.53
CA ASN A 50 -7.41 -12.70 -9.66
C ASN A 50 -6.27 -13.74 -9.52
N LEU A 51 -5.06 -13.27 -9.18
CA LEU A 51 -3.91 -14.16 -8.93
C LEU A 51 -4.20 -15.14 -7.78
N GLN A 52 -4.81 -14.66 -6.69
CA GLN A 52 -5.19 -15.51 -5.56
C GLN A 52 -6.24 -16.55 -5.93
N LEU A 53 -7.25 -16.15 -6.71
CA LEU A 53 -8.29 -17.07 -7.19
C LEU A 53 -7.70 -18.18 -8.08
N ASP A 54 -6.77 -17.83 -8.96
CA ASP A 54 -6.16 -18.82 -9.85
C ASP A 54 -5.25 -19.78 -9.08
N GLU A 55 -4.51 -19.29 -8.09
CA GLU A 55 -3.70 -20.17 -7.25
C GLU A 55 -4.56 -21.07 -6.34
N ASN A 56 -5.66 -20.54 -5.79
CA ASN A 56 -6.61 -21.34 -5.02
C ASN A 56 -7.19 -22.49 -5.86
N LYS A 57 -7.52 -22.26 -7.14
CA LYS A 57 -7.96 -23.35 -8.05
C LYS A 57 -6.89 -24.44 -8.22
N LYS A 58 -5.60 -24.06 -8.24
CA LYS A 58 -4.50 -25.04 -8.31
C LYS A 58 -4.41 -25.85 -7.02
N PHE A 59 -4.48 -25.18 -5.86
CA PHE A 59 -4.50 -25.87 -4.57
C PHE A 59 -5.70 -26.79 -4.41
N ASP A 60 -6.89 -26.39 -4.86
CA ASP A 60 -8.07 -27.23 -4.82
C ASP A 60 -7.90 -28.50 -5.68
N LYS A 61 -7.31 -28.39 -6.89
CA LYS A 61 -6.99 -29.54 -7.72
C LYS A 61 -5.98 -30.48 -7.05
N GLU A 62 -4.91 -29.93 -6.46
CA GLU A 62 -3.89 -30.69 -5.75
C GLU A 62 -4.49 -31.42 -4.54
N PHE A 63 -5.35 -30.73 -3.78
CA PHE A 63 -6.09 -31.31 -2.67
C PHE A 63 -7.02 -32.46 -3.09
N GLN A 64 -7.77 -32.31 -4.20
CA GLN A 64 -8.62 -33.39 -4.72
C GLN A 64 -7.78 -34.58 -5.18
N ASN A 65 -6.58 -34.37 -5.72
CA ASN A 65 -5.67 -35.44 -6.06
C ASN A 65 -5.16 -36.18 -4.80
N LEU A 66 -4.80 -35.46 -3.74
CA LEU A 66 -4.41 -36.06 -2.47
C LEU A 66 -5.55 -36.93 -1.89
N LYS A 67 -6.80 -36.46 -1.94
CA LYS A 67 -7.97 -37.25 -1.54
C LYS A 67 -8.12 -38.54 -2.34
N LYS A 68 -7.92 -38.49 -3.65
CA LYS A 68 -7.97 -39.72 -4.51
C LYS A 68 -6.86 -40.70 -4.14
N VAL A 69 -5.64 -40.18 -3.86
CA VAL A 69 -4.51 -41.03 -3.43
C VAL A 69 -4.82 -41.66 -2.08
N GLU A 70 -5.34 -40.92 -1.11
CA GLU A 70 -5.77 -41.43 0.19
C GLU A 70 -6.78 -42.57 0.05
N THR A 71 -7.86 -42.34 -0.71
CA THR A 71 -8.89 -43.34 -0.97
C THR A 71 -8.30 -44.62 -1.59
N LYS A 72 -7.37 -44.47 -2.55
CA LYS A 72 -6.68 -45.58 -3.18
C LYS A 72 -5.82 -46.36 -2.22
N ILE A 73 -5.08 -45.71 -1.33
CA ILE A 73 -4.25 -46.37 -0.31
C ILE A 73 -5.15 -47.18 0.66
N ILE A 74 -6.25 -46.56 1.10
CA ILE A 74 -7.19 -47.24 1.99
C ILE A 74 -7.80 -48.48 1.35
N SER A 75 -8.22 -48.41 0.09
CA SER A 75 -8.79 -49.55 -0.64
C SER A 75 -7.79 -50.71 -0.82
N GLN A 76 -6.50 -50.40 -0.92
CA GLN A 76 -5.43 -51.40 -1.09
C GLN A 76 -4.99 -52.08 0.21
N LYS A 77 -5.44 -51.61 1.39
CA LYS A 77 -4.98 -52.10 2.69
C LYS A 77 -5.04 -53.62 2.86
N LYS A 78 -6.07 -54.26 2.28
CA LYS A 78 -6.25 -55.72 2.35
C LYS A 78 -5.59 -56.49 1.19
N MET A 79 -4.99 -55.78 0.22
CA MET A 79 -4.46 -56.35 -1.01
C MET A 79 -2.93 -56.35 -1.07
N ILE A 80 -2.27 -55.66 -0.16
CA ILE A 80 -0.81 -55.48 -0.13
C ILE A 80 -0.27 -55.90 1.23
N THR A 81 1.03 -56.16 1.32
CA THR A 81 1.73 -56.44 2.58
C THR A 81 1.70 -55.24 3.53
N THR A 82 1.83 -55.48 4.83
CA THR A 82 1.85 -54.42 5.84
C THR A 82 2.97 -53.43 5.56
N ASP A 83 4.18 -53.90 5.25
CA ASP A 83 5.34 -53.03 4.92
C ASP A 83 5.08 -52.12 3.74
N ALA A 84 4.48 -52.68 2.67
CA ALA A 84 4.13 -51.91 1.48
C ALA A 84 3.05 -50.84 1.76
N TYR A 85 2.11 -51.18 2.66
CA TYR A 85 1.09 -50.23 3.11
C TYR A 85 1.69 -49.10 3.93
N ASP A 86 2.59 -49.41 4.87
CA ASP A 86 3.23 -48.42 5.72
C ASP A 86 4.11 -47.44 4.91
N ILE A 87 4.82 -47.95 3.90
CA ILE A 87 5.58 -47.07 2.96
C ILE A 87 4.64 -46.10 2.26
N LYS A 88 3.51 -46.56 1.74
CA LYS A 88 2.52 -45.69 1.04
C LYS A 88 1.92 -44.64 1.98
N ILE A 89 1.62 -45.02 3.21
CA ILE A 89 1.11 -44.08 4.22
C ILE A 89 2.16 -43.02 4.56
N LYS A 90 3.43 -43.38 4.68
CA LYS A 90 4.52 -42.45 4.93
C LYS A 90 4.69 -41.47 3.79
N GLU A 91 4.70 -41.96 2.55
CA GLU A 91 4.77 -41.09 1.36
C GLU A 91 3.58 -40.14 1.28
N PHE A 92 2.37 -40.65 1.53
CA PHE A 92 1.17 -39.80 1.55
C PHE A 92 1.23 -38.72 2.62
N LYS A 93 1.69 -39.03 3.83
CA LYS A 93 1.89 -38.02 4.90
C LYS A 93 2.88 -36.95 4.49
N ASN A 94 3.99 -37.35 3.85
CA ASN A 94 4.97 -36.39 3.34
C ASN A 94 4.34 -35.44 2.27
N ASN A 95 3.57 -36.01 1.34
CA ASN A 95 2.90 -35.22 0.30
C ASN A 95 1.88 -34.23 0.90
N VAL A 96 1.14 -34.63 1.94
CA VAL A 96 0.21 -33.74 2.66
C VAL A 96 0.99 -32.62 3.40
N GLU A 97 2.10 -32.97 4.00
CA GLU A 97 2.97 -31.98 4.69
C GLU A 97 3.52 -30.96 3.70
N ASP A 98 4.03 -31.41 2.55
CA ASP A 98 4.58 -30.54 1.51
C ASP A 98 3.49 -29.65 0.90
N PHE A 99 2.29 -30.16 0.67
CA PHE A 99 1.13 -29.37 0.25
C PHE A 99 0.81 -28.26 1.25
N ASN A 100 0.79 -28.58 2.55
CA ASN A 100 0.52 -27.60 3.60
C ASN A 100 1.62 -26.54 3.70
N LYS A 101 2.88 -26.94 3.59
CA LYS A 101 4.04 -26.02 3.58
C LYS A 101 3.95 -25.07 2.37
N LYS A 102 3.69 -25.59 1.19
CA LYS A 102 3.54 -24.84 -0.05
C LYS A 102 2.41 -23.79 0.05
N ARG A 103 1.24 -24.21 0.56
CA ARG A 103 0.11 -23.31 0.76
C ARG A 103 0.41 -22.21 1.78
N LYS A 104 1.07 -22.54 2.89
CA LYS A 104 1.48 -21.57 3.92
C LYS A 104 2.50 -20.57 3.38
N SER A 105 3.50 -21.04 2.64
CA SER A 105 4.52 -20.20 2.01
C SER A 105 3.87 -19.22 1.02
N TYR A 106 3.01 -19.71 0.14
CA TYR A 106 2.28 -18.87 -0.81
C TYR A 106 1.50 -17.75 -0.12
N LEU A 107 0.72 -18.07 0.92
CA LEU A 107 -0.06 -17.07 1.66
C LEU A 107 0.83 -16.00 2.32
N SER A 108 1.97 -16.44 2.89
CA SER A 108 2.95 -15.53 3.47
C SER A 108 3.56 -14.58 2.44
N GLU A 109 3.99 -15.14 1.30
CA GLU A 109 4.58 -14.35 0.20
C GLU A 109 3.57 -13.40 -0.44
N PHE A 110 2.33 -13.86 -0.62
CA PHE A 110 1.24 -13.06 -1.15
C PHE A 110 0.97 -11.83 -0.27
N ASN A 111 0.89 -12.02 1.05
CA ASN A 111 0.70 -10.91 2.00
C ASN A 111 1.88 -9.95 2.00
N LYS A 112 3.12 -10.46 1.98
CA LYS A 112 4.32 -9.60 1.86
C LYS A 112 4.30 -8.76 0.59
N LYS A 113 3.95 -9.36 -0.55
CA LYS A 113 3.83 -8.62 -1.82
C LYS A 113 2.76 -7.53 -1.74
N LYS A 114 1.60 -7.84 -1.16
CA LYS A 114 0.53 -6.86 -0.95
C LYS A 114 1.00 -5.66 -0.15
N ASP A 115 1.73 -5.89 0.95
CA ASP A 115 2.25 -4.82 1.81
C ASP A 115 3.32 -3.98 1.09
N LEU A 116 4.19 -4.62 0.30
CA LEU A 116 5.18 -3.93 -0.52
C LEU A 116 4.52 -3.01 -1.56
N TYR A 117 3.46 -3.45 -2.22
CA TYR A 117 2.76 -2.63 -3.20
C TYR A 117 2.03 -1.44 -2.58
N ILE A 118 1.43 -1.63 -1.40
CA ILE A 118 0.82 -0.52 -0.65
C ILE A 118 1.90 0.48 -0.21
N SER A 119 3.04 0.00 0.26
CA SER A 119 4.18 0.86 0.63
C SER A 119 4.69 1.67 -0.57
N GLU A 120 4.81 1.06 -1.74
CA GLU A 120 5.23 1.77 -2.96
C GLU A 120 4.18 2.81 -3.40
N LEU A 121 2.88 2.50 -3.28
CA LEU A 121 1.82 3.47 -3.55
C LEU A 121 1.94 4.70 -2.62
N ILE A 122 2.13 4.48 -1.32
CA ILE A 122 2.32 5.55 -0.34
C ILE A 122 3.54 6.39 -0.68
N LYS A 123 4.65 5.76 -1.07
CA LYS A 123 5.86 6.46 -1.49
C LYS A 123 5.60 7.38 -2.69
N GLN A 124 4.87 6.91 -3.69
CA GLN A 124 4.51 7.73 -4.85
C GLN A 124 3.55 8.87 -4.48
N ILE A 125 2.60 8.62 -3.58
CA ILE A 125 1.74 9.67 -3.02
C ILE A 125 2.57 10.74 -2.31
N ASN A 126 3.56 10.36 -1.51
CA ASN A 126 4.44 11.31 -0.81
C ASN A 126 5.22 12.21 -1.78
N LEU A 127 5.65 11.68 -2.93
CA LEU A 127 6.27 12.51 -3.99
C LEU A 127 5.28 13.53 -4.58
N ILE A 128 4.03 13.12 -4.77
CA ILE A 128 2.96 14.03 -5.23
C ILE A 128 2.70 15.11 -4.17
N LEU A 129 2.65 14.75 -2.89
CA LEU A 129 2.46 15.68 -1.77
C LEU A 129 3.60 16.69 -1.68
N SER A 130 4.87 16.26 -1.83
CA SER A 130 6.02 17.16 -1.85
C SER A 130 5.89 18.21 -2.96
N ASN A 131 5.64 17.76 -4.19
CA ASN A 131 5.47 18.65 -5.32
C ASN A 131 4.26 19.60 -5.18
N TYR A 132 3.17 19.11 -4.59
CA TYR A 132 1.98 19.91 -4.32
C TYR A 132 2.24 20.99 -3.28
N SER A 133 2.99 20.65 -2.20
CA SER A 133 3.39 21.58 -1.15
C SER A 133 4.21 22.74 -1.68
N GLU A 134 5.24 22.42 -2.48
CA GLU A 134 6.09 23.43 -3.09
C GLU A 134 5.28 24.39 -3.98
N LYS A 135 4.44 23.85 -4.85
CA LYS A 135 3.64 24.66 -5.78
C LYS A 135 2.62 25.56 -5.10
N ASN A 136 2.12 25.16 -3.95
CA ASN A 136 1.05 25.86 -3.21
C ASN A 136 1.55 26.62 -1.98
N SER A 137 2.89 26.71 -1.79
CA SER A 137 3.51 27.36 -0.62
C SER A 137 2.98 26.82 0.70
N ILE A 138 2.76 25.50 0.77
CA ILE A 138 2.30 24.80 1.97
C ILE A 138 3.52 24.52 2.86
N THR A 139 3.45 24.96 4.10
CA THR A 139 4.52 24.80 5.10
C THR A 139 4.40 23.46 5.83
N LEU A 140 3.16 23.00 6.07
CA LEU A 140 2.90 21.77 6.83
C LEU A 140 1.63 21.10 6.34
N ILE A 141 1.70 19.77 6.14
CA ILE A 141 0.56 18.91 5.89
C ILE A 141 0.37 18.01 7.12
N MET A 142 -0.82 18.04 7.71
CA MET A 142 -1.19 17.21 8.86
C MET A 142 -2.08 16.05 8.44
N HIS A 143 -2.06 14.98 9.21
CA HIS A 143 -2.99 13.89 8.99
C HIS A 143 -4.37 14.25 9.59
N ARG A 144 -5.46 14.03 8.83
CA ARG A 144 -6.82 14.37 9.28
C ARG A 144 -7.19 13.74 10.62
N LYS A 145 -6.73 12.51 10.89
CA LYS A 145 -7.00 11.81 12.17
C LYS A 145 -6.43 12.52 13.40
N ASP A 146 -5.42 13.37 13.21
CA ASP A 146 -4.74 14.09 14.30
C ASP A 146 -5.36 15.48 14.54
N ILE A 147 -6.45 15.82 13.80
CA ILE A 147 -7.11 17.14 13.85
C ILE A 147 -8.46 16.99 14.51
N ILE A 148 -8.67 17.70 15.61
CA ILE A 148 -9.95 17.75 16.32
C ILE A 148 -10.94 18.66 15.59
N ILE A 149 -10.50 19.86 15.19
CA ILE A 149 -11.30 20.86 14.47
C ILE A 149 -10.45 21.50 13.39
N GLY A 150 -10.94 21.54 12.17
CA GLY A 150 -10.27 22.17 11.03
C GLY A 150 -11.30 22.76 10.06
N LYS A 151 -10.95 23.88 9.41
CA LYS A 151 -11.78 24.45 8.34
C LYS A 151 -11.73 23.52 7.13
N THR A 152 -12.87 23.30 6.47
CA THR A 152 -12.98 22.46 5.28
C THR A 152 -12.07 22.92 4.12
N GLU A 153 -11.82 24.21 4.03
CA GLU A 153 -10.94 24.84 3.03
C GLU A 153 -9.48 24.38 3.14
N LEU A 154 -9.10 23.85 4.33
CA LEU A 154 -7.75 23.34 4.59
C LEU A 154 -7.63 21.83 4.28
N ASP A 155 -8.74 21.16 3.94
CA ASP A 155 -8.77 19.75 3.57
C ASP A 155 -8.40 19.59 2.09
N ILE A 156 -7.18 19.12 1.83
CA ILE A 156 -6.69 18.87 0.46
C ILE A 156 -6.88 17.42 0.00
N THR A 157 -7.64 16.60 0.72
CA THR A 157 -7.80 15.16 0.44
C THR A 157 -8.28 14.90 -0.99
N LYS A 158 -9.30 15.63 -1.45
CA LYS A 158 -9.86 15.45 -2.80
C LYS A 158 -8.90 15.89 -3.90
N ASP A 159 -8.21 17.01 -3.69
CA ASP A 159 -7.25 17.54 -4.66
C ASP A 159 -6.09 16.57 -4.85
N ILE A 160 -5.58 16.02 -3.75
CA ILE A 160 -4.51 15.02 -3.81
C ILE A 160 -5.00 13.70 -4.43
N LEU A 161 -6.24 13.25 -4.12
CA LEU A 161 -6.79 12.04 -4.74
C LEU A 161 -6.87 12.17 -6.27
N ILE A 162 -7.32 13.32 -6.78
CA ILE A 162 -7.36 13.61 -8.22
C ILE A 162 -5.97 13.54 -8.82
N LEU A 163 -4.96 14.14 -8.17
CA LEU A 163 -3.58 14.11 -8.64
C LEU A 163 -2.96 12.71 -8.59
N VAL A 164 -3.32 11.91 -7.59
CA VAL A 164 -2.90 10.51 -7.47
C VAL A 164 -3.48 9.70 -8.61
N ASP A 165 -4.76 9.86 -8.90
CA ASP A 165 -5.46 9.12 -9.96
C ASP A 165 -4.97 9.54 -11.36
N ASP A 166 -4.54 10.79 -11.55
CA ASP A 166 -3.96 11.28 -12.79
C ASP A 166 -2.52 10.75 -13.01
N LYS A 167 -1.69 10.75 -11.96
CA LYS A 167 -0.26 10.47 -12.08
C LYS A 167 0.13 9.01 -11.85
N ILE A 168 -0.63 8.28 -11.03
CA ILE A 168 -0.35 6.88 -10.71
C ILE A 168 -1.31 5.97 -11.46
N ASN A 169 -0.98 5.70 -12.74
CA ASN A 169 -1.83 4.87 -13.60
C ASN A 169 -1.72 3.37 -13.31
N ASN A 170 -0.56 2.89 -12.84
CA ASN A 170 -0.29 1.48 -12.56
C ASN A 170 0.80 1.32 -11.49
N ILE A 171 0.56 0.38 -10.58
CA ILE A 171 1.64 -0.23 -9.78
C ILE A 171 1.90 -1.58 -10.45
N ILE A 172 3.10 -1.75 -11.03
CA ILE A 172 3.45 -2.98 -11.75
C ILE A 172 3.69 -4.09 -10.74
N ILE A 173 2.87 -5.14 -10.83
CA ILE A 173 3.05 -6.39 -10.10
C ILE A 173 4.16 -7.18 -10.81
N LYS A 174 5.35 -7.23 -10.20
CA LYS A 174 6.46 -8.10 -10.63
C LYS A 174 6.44 -9.42 -9.87
#